data_daf67f1087b81137456c5cefc2676570
#
_entry.id   daf67f1087b81137456c5cefc2676570
#
_cell.length_a   1.000
_cell.length_b   1.000
_cell.length_c   1.000
_cell.angle_alpha   90.00
_cell.angle_beta   90.00
_cell.angle_gamma   90.00
#
_symmetry.space_group_name_H-M   'P 1'
#
loop_
_entity.id
_entity.type
_entity.pdbx_description
1 polymer ?
#
loop_
_entity_poly.entity_id
_entity_poly.type
_entity_poly.pdbx_seq_one_letter_code
_entity_poly.pdbx_strand_id
1 'polypeptide(L)'
;MVATTQILKKLQLLQELIGEEDIGDEVTDGTISKLLNYEIDKLRERQNHIRERLNAFEEAYRLKTEECVRQFREGTMGDAVDFFEWAALADMYHEISQWLAAAEQVSHERSAPVTPQ
;
A
#
# COMPACT_ATOMS: atom_id res chain seq x y z
N MET A 1 -22.09 -2.80 6.16
CA MET A 1 -20.69 -2.36 6.14
C MET A 1 -20.02 -2.63 7.47
N VAL A 2 -18.87 -3.23 7.46
CA VAL A 2 -18.14 -3.55 8.69
C VAL A 2 -17.27 -2.36 9.07
N ALA A 3 -17.33 -1.98 10.34
CA ALA A 3 -16.53 -0.87 10.82
C ALA A 3 -15.05 -1.28 10.90
N THR A 4 -14.17 -0.41 10.43
CA THR A 4 -12.72 -0.66 10.47
C THR A 4 -12.24 -0.96 11.88
N THR A 5 -12.77 -0.26 12.87
CA THR A 5 -12.41 -0.46 14.28
C THR A 5 -12.66 -1.89 14.72
N GLN A 6 -13.78 -2.48 14.29
CA GLN A 6 -14.09 -3.86 14.64
C GLN A 6 -13.16 -4.84 13.97
N ILE A 7 -12.81 -4.58 12.72
CA ILE A 7 -11.85 -5.40 12.00
C ILE A 7 -10.51 -5.40 12.74
N LEU A 8 -10.04 -4.22 13.13
CA LEU A 8 -8.76 -4.08 13.83
C LEU A 8 -8.77 -4.78 15.19
N LYS A 9 -9.88 -4.71 15.91
CA LYS A 9 -9.98 -5.42 17.18
C LYS A 9 -9.89 -6.93 16.99
N LYS A 10 -10.53 -7.46 15.96
CA LYS A 10 -10.46 -8.87 15.65
C LYS A 10 -9.04 -9.29 15.26
N LEU A 11 -8.37 -8.48 14.46
CA LEU A 11 -6.99 -8.77 14.08
C LEU A 11 -6.07 -8.77 15.28
N GLN A 12 -6.24 -7.80 16.18
CA GLN A 12 -5.44 -7.72 17.39
C GLN A 12 -5.63 -8.95 18.27
N LEU A 13 -6.88 -9.39 18.44
CA LEU A 13 -7.17 -10.57 19.22
C LEU A 13 -6.57 -11.83 18.57
N LEU A 14 -6.69 -11.96 17.25
CA LEU A 14 -6.09 -13.07 16.53
C LEU A 14 -4.57 -13.09 16.74
N GLN A 15 -3.95 -11.94 16.68
CA GLN A 15 -2.51 -11.84 16.88
C GLN A 15 -2.12 -12.36 18.27
N GLU A 16 -2.86 -11.98 19.29
CA GLU A 16 -2.60 -12.42 20.65
C GLU A 16 -2.80 -13.93 20.81
N LEU A 17 -3.89 -14.45 20.24
CA LEU A 17 -4.20 -15.87 20.35
C LEU A 17 -3.18 -16.73 19.63
N ILE A 18 -2.80 -16.34 18.43
CA ILE A 18 -1.82 -17.08 17.64
C ILE A 18 -0.45 -17.03 18.33
N GLY A 19 -0.07 -15.86 18.85
CA GLY A 19 1.20 -15.68 19.54
C GLY A 19 1.29 -16.50 20.83
N GLU A 20 0.17 -16.62 21.54
CA GLU A 20 0.12 -17.37 22.80
C GLU A 20 0.41 -18.84 22.59
N GLU A 21 -0.12 -19.42 21.51
CA GLU A 21 0.08 -20.84 21.22
C GLU A 21 1.46 -21.12 20.64
N ASP A 22 2.02 -20.15 19.97
CA ASP A 22 3.33 -20.26 19.32
C ASP A 22 3.42 -21.48 18.39
N ILE A 23 2.28 -21.89 17.84
CA ILE A 23 2.22 -23.00 16.90
C ILE A 23 1.42 -22.54 15.70
N GLY A 24 2.10 -22.39 14.56
CA GLY A 24 1.40 -22.06 13.34
C GLY A 24 0.73 -23.29 12.75
N ASP A 25 -0.50 -23.15 12.31
CA ASP A 25 -1.18 -24.23 11.60
C ASP A 25 -1.46 -23.80 10.16
N GLU A 26 -1.64 -24.80 9.29
CA GLU A 26 -1.79 -24.56 7.86
C GLU A 26 -3.07 -23.80 7.53
N VAL A 27 -4.14 -24.01 8.28
CA VAL A 27 -5.40 -23.33 8.03
C VAL A 27 -5.26 -21.84 8.35
N THR A 28 -4.67 -21.53 9.48
CA THR A 28 -4.45 -20.14 9.88
C THR A 28 -3.53 -19.44 8.88
N ASP A 29 -2.42 -20.07 8.56
CA ASP A 29 -1.46 -19.49 7.61
C ASP A 29 -2.10 -19.27 6.24
N GLY A 30 -2.81 -20.25 5.73
CA GLY A 30 -3.47 -20.14 4.43
C GLY A 30 -4.55 -19.06 4.40
N THR A 31 -5.32 -18.97 5.48
CA THR A 31 -6.40 -17.99 5.58
C THR A 31 -5.84 -16.56 5.64
N ILE A 32 -4.82 -16.36 6.48
CA ILE A 32 -4.17 -15.04 6.59
C ILE A 32 -3.51 -14.68 5.27
N SER A 33 -2.88 -15.65 4.60
CA SER A 33 -2.25 -15.39 3.30
C SER A 33 -3.26 -14.97 2.24
N LYS A 34 -4.44 -15.60 2.22
CA LYS A 34 -5.49 -15.23 1.29
C LYS A 34 -5.99 -13.81 1.56
N LEU A 35 -6.16 -13.47 2.84
CA LEU A 35 -6.58 -12.12 3.22
C LEU A 35 -5.53 -11.11 2.80
N LEU A 36 -4.27 -11.40 3.05
CA LEU A 36 -3.17 -10.51 2.67
C LEU A 36 -3.14 -10.29 1.15
N ASN A 37 -3.26 -11.36 0.38
CA ASN A 37 -3.29 -11.27 -1.08
C ASN A 37 -4.48 -10.45 -1.58
N TYR A 38 -5.62 -10.60 -0.94
CA TYR A 38 -6.80 -9.81 -1.26
C TYR A 38 -6.53 -8.31 -1.06
N GLU A 39 -5.91 -7.95 0.06
CA GLU A 39 -5.57 -6.55 0.34
C GLU A 39 -4.49 -6.02 -0.60
N ILE A 40 -3.51 -6.86 -0.94
CA ILE A 40 -2.48 -6.49 -1.91
C ILE A 40 -3.10 -6.18 -3.26
N ASP A 41 -4.02 -7.00 -3.73
CA ASP A 41 -4.68 -6.79 -5.01
C ASP A 41 -5.45 -5.47 -5.02
N LYS A 42 -6.12 -5.14 -3.93
CA LYS A 42 -6.81 -3.85 -3.81
C LYS A 42 -5.83 -2.67 -3.87
N LEU A 43 -4.69 -2.80 -3.22
CA LEU A 43 -3.66 -1.77 -3.26
C LEU A 43 -3.10 -1.59 -4.66
N ARG A 44 -2.87 -2.67 -5.39
CA ARG A 44 -2.36 -2.59 -6.75
C ARG A 44 -3.34 -1.90 -7.67
N GLU A 45 -4.61 -2.22 -7.54
CA GLU A 45 -5.65 -1.57 -8.32
C GLU A 45 -5.70 -0.08 -8.04
N ARG A 46 -5.62 0.29 -6.76
CA ARG A 46 -5.61 1.69 -6.36
C ARG A 46 -4.35 2.39 -6.88
N GLN A 47 -3.21 1.72 -6.83
CA GLN A 47 -1.96 2.26 -7.36
C GLN A 47 -2.08 2.56 -8.86
N ASN A 48 -2.69 1.63 -9.61
CA ASN A 48 -2.89 1.82 -11.04
C ASN A 48 -3.78 3.03 -11.34
N HIS A 49 -4.85 3.20 -10.58
CA HIS A 49 -5.73 4.37 -10.74
C HIS A 49 -4.98 5.66 -10.51
N ILE A 50 -4.18 5.70 -9.46
CA ILE A 50 -3.39 6.88 -9.14
C ILE A 50 -2.36 7.13 -10.24
N ARG A 51 -1.72 6.06 -10.71
CA ARG A 51 -0.73 6.18 -11.80
C ARG A 51 -1.36 6.79 -13.05
N GLU A 52 -2.56 6.36 -13.40
CA GLU A 52 -3.26 6.91 -14.56
C GLU A 52 -3.50 8.41 -14.39
N ARG A 53 -3.88 8.83 -13.21
CA ARG A 53 -4.13 10.25 -12.94
C ARG A 53 -2.85 11.06 -12.95
N LEU A 54 -1.76 10.50 -12.41
CA LEU A 54 -0.45 11.16 -12.45
C LEU A 54 0.01 11.31 -13.90
N ASN A 55 -0.17 10.28 -14.71
CA ASN A 55 0.19 10.34 -16.12
C ASN A 55 -0.61 11.41 -16.86
N ALA A 56 -1.89 11.54 -16.53
CA ALA A 56 -2.73 12.57 -17.15
C ALA A 56 -2.22 13.97 -16.82
N PHE A 57 -1.83 14.21 -15.58
CA PHE A 57 -1.25 15.49 -15.17
C PHE A 57 0.08 15.74 -15.88
N GLU A 58 0.94 14.72 -15.94
CA GLU A 58 2.24 14.85 -16.61
C GLU A 58 2.06 15.23 -18.07
N GLU A 59 1.09 14.64 -18.73
CA GLU A 59 0.80 14.93 -20.12
C GLU A 59 0.20 16.32 -20.31
N ALA A 60 -0.74 16.68 -19.43
CA ALA A 60 -1.42 17.98 -19.52
C ALA A 60 -0.47 19.14 -19.29
N TYR A 61 0.45 19.00 -18.35
CA TYR A 61 1.37 20.08 -17.99
C TYR A 61 2.77 19.90 -18.55
N ARG A 62 3.03 18.79 -19.23
CA ARG A 62 4.33 18.45 -19.83
C ARG A 62 5.45 18.56 -18.79
N LEU A 63 5.21 17.95 -17.65
CA LEU A 63 6.10 18.03 -16.50
C LEU A 63 6.06 16.68 -15.79
N LYS A 64 7.21 16.21 -15.33
CA LYS A 64 7.26 14.98 -14.55
C LYS A 64 6.74 15.23 -13.15
N THR A 65 6.12 14.18 -12.57
CA THR A 65 5.57 14.27 -11.21
C THR A 65 6.63 14.66 -10.20
N GLU A 66 7.83 14.10 -10.30
CA GLU A 66 8.92 14.41 -9.37
C GLU A 66 9.28 15.91 -9.41
N GLU A 67 9.28 16.48 -10.59
CA GLU A 67 9.56 17.90 -10.75
C GLU A 67 8.41 18.76 -10.20
N CYS A 68 7.18 18.32 -10.42
CA CYS A 68 6.02 19.00 -9.87
C CYS A 68 6.08 19.05 -8.34
N VAL A 69 6.38 17.89 -7.73
CA VAL A 69 6.46 17.80 -6.27
C VAL A 69 7.58 18.70 -5.74
N ARG A 70 8.72 18.70 -6.42
CA ARG A 70 9.84 19.55 -6.02
C ARG A 70 9.45 21.03 -6.02
N GLN A 71 8.85 21.47 -7.13
CA GLN A 71 8.44 22.87 -7.27
C GLN A 71 7.34 23.23 -6.29
N PHE A 72 6.42 22.30 -6.05
CA PHE A 72 5.33 22.52 -5.11
C PHE A 72 5.87 22.73 -3.69
N ARG A 73 6.84 21.92 -3.28
CA ARG A 73 7.47 22.05 -1.96
C ARG A 73 8.26 23.33 -1.84
N GLU A 74 8.83 23.81 -2.94
CA GLU A 74 9.56 25.07 -2.95
C GLU A 74 8.65 26.29 -3.07
N GLY A 75 7.35 26.07 -3.26
CA GLY A 75 6.40 27.16 -3.37
C GLY A 75 6.42 27.86 -4.71
N THR A 76 7.04 27.26 -5.73
CA THR A 76 7.18 27.90 -7.04
C THR A 76 6.13 27.44 -8.05
N MET A 77 5.24 26.52 -7.66
CA MET A 77 4.29 25.91 -8.58
C MET A 77 3.03 26.75 -8.79
N GLY A 78 2.70 27.64 -7.88
CA GLY A 78 1.48 28.43 -7.94
C GLY A 78 0.36 27.80 -7.13
N ASP A 79 -0.83 28.40 -7.21
CA ASP A 79 -1.97 28.07 -6.35
C ASP A 79 -3.08 27.29 -7.05
N ALA A 80 -2.86 26.80 -8.25
CA ALA A 80 -3.88 26.07 -8.97
C ALA A 80 -4.29 24.82 -8.19
N VAL A 81 -5.58 24.53 -8.16
CA VAL A 81 -6.11 23.36 -7.47
C VAL A 81 -5.47 22.07 -7.99
N ASP A 82 -5.22 22.01 -9.30
CA ASP A 82 -4.58 20.85 -9.92
C ASP A 82 -3.23 20.52 -9.29
N PHE A 83 -2.47 21.51 -8.89
CA PHE A 83 -1.14 21.27 -8.32
C PHE A 83 -1.25 20.65 -6.92
N PHE A 84 -2.22 21.08 -6.13
CA PHE A 84 -2.48 20.46 -4.83
C PHE A 84 -2.91 19.02 -5.00
N GLU A 85 -3.83 18.76 -5.94
CA GLU A 85 -4.30 17.41 -6.21
C GLU A 85 -3.15 16.53 -6.72
N TRP A 86 -2.35 17.06 -7.63
CA TRP A 86 -1.21 16.32 -8.19
C TRP A 86 -0.22 15.93 -7.09
N ALA A 87 0.15 16.88 -6.24
CA ALA A 87 1.06 16.61 -5.12
C ALA A 87 0.47 15.57 -4.15
N ALA A 88 -0.82 15.68 -3.84
CA ALA A 88 -1.48 14.73 -2.96
C ALA A 88 -1.48 13.32 -3.55
N LEU A 89 -1.75 13.21 -4.85
CA LEU A 89 -1.72 11.92 -5.54
C LEU A 89 -0.31 11.31 -5.55
N ALA A 90 0.71 12.16 -5.71
CA ALA A 90 2.09 11.69 -5.66
C ALA A 90 2.43 11.12 -4.29
N ASP A 91 2.00 11.78 -3.22
CA ASP A 91 2.21 11.28 -1.87
C ASP A 91 1.47 9.95 -1.65
N MET A 92 0.24 9.85 -2.11
CA MET A 92 -0.54 8.61 -2.00
C MET A 92 0.12 7.47 -2.77
N TYR A 93 0.62 7.77 -3.96
CA TYR A 93 1.31 6.77 -4.77
C TYR A 93 2.54 6.24 -4.05
N HIS A 94 3.31 7.14 -3.48
CA HIS A 94 4.51 6.78 -2.73
C HIS A 94 4.17 5.89 -1.52
N GLU A 95 3.16 6.27 -0.77
CA GLU A 95 2.72 5.52 0.41
C GLU A 95 2.26 4.12 0.03
N ILE A 96 1.43 4.01 -1.02
CA ILE A 96 0.96 2.71 -1.48
C ILE A 96 2.13 1.85 -1.96
N SER A 97 3.09 2.46 -2.66
CA SER A 97 4.27 1.73 -3.13
C SER A 97 5.07 1.15 -1.96
N GLN A 98 5.18 1.89 -0.86
CA GLN A 98 5.85 1.40 0.34
C GLN A 98 5.08 0.25 0.98
N TRP A 99 3.75 0.37 1.06
CA TRP A 99 2.92 -0.70 1.60
C TRP A 99 3.02 -1.98 0.76
N LEU A 100 3.02 -1.83 -0.57
CA LEU A 100 3.17 -2.98 -1.47
C LEU A 100 4.52 -3.64 -1.29
N ALA A 101 5.58 -2.86 -1.17
CA ALA A 101 6.91 -3.41 -0.95
C ALA A 101 6.97 -4.19 0.37
N ALA A 102 6.38 -3.65 1.42
CA ALA A 102 6.33 -4.33 2.72
C ALA A 102 5.53 -5.63 2.65
N ALA A 103 4.39 -5.60 1.95
CA ALA A 103 3.53 -6.78 1.82
C ALA A 103 4.21 -7.87 1.00
N GLU A 104 4.90 -7.49 -0.07
CA GLU A 104 5.62 -8.44 -0.90
C GLU A 104 6.78 -9.07 -0.14
N GLN A 105 7.45 -8.29 0.72
CA GLN A 105 8.52 -8.80 1.57
C GLN A 105 8.00 -9.91 2.47
N VAL A 106 6.87 -9.69 3.15
CA VAL A 106 6.27 -10.68 4.04
C VAL A 106 5.85 -11.93 3.27
N SER A 107 5.22 -11.75 2.12
CA SER A 107 4.81 -12.88 1.28
C SER A 107 6.00 -13.67 0.79
N HIS A 108 7.07 -12.98 0.45
CA HIS A 108 8.29 -13.61 -0.05
C HIS A 108 8.99 -14.41 1.04
N GLU A 109 9.06 -13.88 2.25
CA GLU A 109 9.63 -14.58 3.40
C GLU A 109 8.91 -15.90 3.66
N ARG A 110 7.58 -15.87 3.56
CA ARG A 110 6.77 -17.06 3.75
C ARG A 110 7.03 -18.08 2.65
N SER A 111 7.21 -17.61 1.43
CA SER A 111 7.46 -18.49 0.28
C SER A 111 8.86 -19.00 0.22
N ALA A 112 9.78 -18.38 0.92
CA ALA A 112 11.17 -18.80 0.93
C ALA A 112 11.25 -20.22 1.49
N PRO A 113 11.89 -21.15 0.77
CA PRO A 113 12.01 -22.49 1.28
C PRO A 113 12.81 -22.47 2.57
N VAL A 114 12.26 -23.13 3.57
CA VAL A 114 13.02 -23.34 4.80
C VAL A 114 14.14 -24.28 4.44
N THR A 115 15.31 -23.75 4.36
CA THR A 115 16.47 -24.56 4.00
C THR A 115 16.80 -25.46 5.18
N PRO A 116 16.65 -26.75 5.02
CA PRO A 116 17.09 -27.65 6.08
C PRO A 116 18.58 -27.49 6.23
N GLN A 117 18.98 -27.25 7.42
CA GLN A 117 20.39 -27.06 7.71
C GLN A 117 21.10 -28.36 7.97
#